data_b8db6080804e007943c1eed038698c8d
#
_entry.id   b8db6080804e007943c1eed038698c8d
#
_cell.length_a   1.000
_cell.length_b   1.000
_cell.length_c   1.000
_cell.angle_alpha   90.00
_cell.angle_beta   90.00
_cell.angle_gamma   90.00
#
_symmetry.space_group_name_H-M   'P 1'
#
loop_
_entity.id
_entity.type
_entity.pdbx_description
1 polymer ?
#
loop_
_entity_poly.entity_id
_entity_poly.type
_entity_poly.pdbx_seq_one_letter_code
_entity_poly.pdbx_strand_id
1 'polypeptide(L)'
;KKKININYGGSRSGNLGGGKVKIKRLKNNFPENIWRFNLIYLISNSVFLNEDTIKFMKKKSIPIVLNQNGVFYPGWYDKDWKSKNKEMSIYYKYADYVFWQSNFCKKSANKFLGLRDGSGEVLYNAVDTDYFLPKKRNKTNRFSFLMTGNFSEKSLYTIENTIQGLAFSRKLGLDSDLYIAGWSEKPSTIFEIAKRYNISKNIFYLGYYNQNEAPKIYQSADAFVSTKYLDPCPNSVIEALSCGLPVLYSASGGTPELVDSKSGIGLKVKESWTDKNIIPNPKKLGEGMVKIYENHNFFKQNARNTAIKRFDIKNWIGKHKEIFEKLLNNV
;
A
#
# COMPACT_ATOMS: atom_id res chain seq x y z
N LYS A 1 -17.85 25.79 -15.54
CA LYS A 1 -16.67 25.16 -14.90
C LYS A 1 -15.54 25.04 -15.90
N LYS A 2 -14.30 25.41 -15.53
CA LYS A 2 -13.13 25.22 -16.39
C LYS A 2 -12.92 23.72 -16.65
N LYS A 3 -12.58 23.35 -17.88
CA LYS A 3 -12.24 21.96 -18.23
C LYS A 3 -10.94 21.56 -17.52
N ILE A 4 -10.93 20.38 -16.89
CA ILE A 4 -9.75 19.82 -16.23
C ILE A 4 -8.84 19.21 -17.29
N ASN A 5 -7.65 19.78 -17.49
CA ASN A 5 -6.61 19.28 -18.38
C ASN A 5 -5.33 19.08 -17.57
N ILE A 6 -4.91 17.83 -17.38
CA ILE A 6 -3.83 17.48 -16.46
C ILE A 6 -2.55 17.12 -17.21
N ASN A 7 -1.41 17.61 -16.70
CA ASN A 7 -0.09 17.08 -16.99
C ASN A 7 0.41 16.28 -15.79
N TYR A 8 0.82 15.04 -16.00
CA TYR A 8 1.29 14.15 -14.95
C TYR A 8 2.81 14.19 -14.72
N GLY A 9 3.49 15.25 -15.19
CA GLY A 9 4.91 15.47 -14.94
C GLY A 9 5.83 14.35 -15.45
N GLY A 10 5.45 13.68 -16.54
CA GLY A 10 6.20 12.55 -17.10
C GLY A 10 5.97 11.21 -16.39
N SER A 11 5.13 11.16 -15.35
CA SER A 11 4.83 9.92 -14.63
C SER A 11 4.17 8.88 -15.53
N ARG A 12 4.74 7.66 -15.54
CA ARG A 12 4.24 6.57 -16.37
C ARG A 12 3.06 5.85 -15.72
N SER A 13 2.06 5.47 -16.53
CA SER A 13 1.01 4.54 -16.14
C SER A 13 1.46 3.09 -16.26
N GLY A 14 0.85 2.19 -15.51
CA GLY A 14 1.16 0.76 -15.60
C GLY A 14 0.39 -0.10 -14.61
N ASN A 15 0.54 -1.41 -14.74
CA ASN A 15 -0.14 -2.40 -13.92
C ASN A 15 0.69 -2.85 -12.70
N LEU A 16 1.88 -2.28 -12.51
CA LEU A 16 2.85 -2.66 -11.47
C LEU A 16 3.37 -1.44 -10.73
N GLY A 17 3.42 -1.55 -9.39
CA GLY A 17 3.88 -0.49 -8.51
C GLY A 17 2.80 0.57 -8.25
N GLY A 18 2.65 0.94 -6.98
CA GLY A 18 1.54 1.79 -6.51
C GLY A 18 1.41 3.12 -7.25
N GLY A 19 2.53 3.77 -7.58
CA GLY A 19 2.54 5.03 -8.35
C GLY A 19 1.99 4.87 -9.77
N LYS A 20 2.45 3.85 -10.51
CA LYS A 20 2.02 3.59 -11.89
C LYS A 20 0.53 3.23 -11.97
N VAL A 21 0.04 2.42 -11.04
CA VAL A 21 -1.37 2.05 -10.94
C VAL A 21 -2.24 3.27 -10.65
N LYS A 22 -1.81 4.18 -9.78
CA LYS A 22 -2.52 5.45 -9.53
C LYS A 22 -2.62 6.31 -10.78
N ILE A 23 -1.51 6.51 -11.48
CA ILE A 23 -1.50 7.28 -12.73
C ILE A 23 -2.45 6.66 -13.75
N LYS A 24 -2.47 5.32 -13.90
CA LYS A 24 -3.41 4.63 -14.77
C LYS A 24 -4.86 4.95 -14.39
N ARG A 25 -5.21 4.84 -13.11
CA ARG A 25 -6.56 5.14 -12.60
C ARG A 25 -6.97 6.59 -12.83
N LEU A 26 -6.05 7.53 -12.62
CA LEU A 26 -6.30 8.95 -12.87
C LEU A 26 -6.46 9.24 -14.37
N LYS A 27 -5.58 8.73 -15.22
CA LYS A 27 -5.66 8.94 -16.68
C LYS A 27 -6.95 8.40 -17.31
N ASN A 28 -7.53 7.34 -16.74
CA ASN A 28 -8.82 6.81 -17.17
C ASN A 28 -9.98 7.79 -16.93
N ASN A 29 -9.88 8.66 -15.91
CA ASN A 29 -10.92 9.63 -15.55
C ASN A 29 -10.56 11.07 -15.93
N PHE A 30 -9.27 11.38 -15.97
CA PHE A 30 -8.70 12.67 -16.31
C PHE A 30 -7.56 12.46 -17.31
N PRO A 31 -7.86 12.36 -18.62
CA PRO A 31 -6.87 12.12 -19.66
C PRO A 31 -5.74 13.15 -19.62
N GLU A 32 -4.52 12.72 -19.89
CA GLU A 32 -3.36 13.58 -19.95
C GLU A 32 -3.45 14.55 -21.14
N ASN A 33 -3.09 15.81 -20.89
CA ASN A 33 -2.91 16.80 -21.94
C ASN A 33 -1.56 17.51 -21.73
N ILE A 34 -0.60 17.20 -22.57
CA ILE A 34 0.77 17.76 -22.44
C ILE A 34 0.92 19.14 -23.06
N TRP A 35 -0.03 19.56 -23.91
CA TRP A 35 0.07 20.83 -24.65
C TRP A 35 -0.81 21.93 -24.07
N ARG A 36 -2.00 21.60 -23.58
CA ARG A 36 -3.00 22.55 -23.11
C ARG A 36 -3.48 22.22 -21.69
N PHE A 37 -2.52 21.85 -20.80
CA PHE A 37 -2.84 21.57 -19.42
C PHE A 37 -3.02 22.89 -18.61
N ASN A 38 -3.88 22.80 -17.60
CA ASN A 38 -4.12 23.86 -16.63
C ASN A 38 -3.96 23.39 -15.19
N LEU A 39 -3.47 22.16 -14.99
CA LEU A 39 -3.15 21.55 -13.70
C LEU A 39 -2.00 20.54 -13.87
N ILE A 40 -1.12 20.48 -12.89
CA ILE A 40 -0.07 19.48 -12.80
C ILE A 40 -0.38 18.55 -11.64
N TYR A 41 -0.29 17.24 -11.88
CA TYR A 41 -0.41 16.21 -10.85
C TYR A 41 0.86 15.40 -10.75
N LEU A 42 1.49 15.41 -9.57
CA LEU A 42 2.75 14.75 -9.31
C LEU A 42 2.60 13.61 -8.31
N ILE A 43 3.40 12.55 -8.47
CA ILE A 43 3.61 11.51 -7.46
C ILE A 43 5.02 11.65 -6.93
N SER A 44 5.16 11.82 -5.61
CA SER A 44 6.40 12.27 -4.95
C SER A 44 7.65 11.46 -5.27
N ASN A 45 7.54 10.17 -5.56
CA ASN A 45 8.66 9.28 -5.90
C ASN A 45 8.81 9.01 -7.42
N SER A 46 8.13 9.77 -8.27
CA SER A 46 8.12 9.59 -9.73
C SER A 46 8.01 10.93 -10.46
N VAL A 47 8.68 11.95 -9.95
CA VAL A 47 8.72 13.28 -10.56
C VAL A 47 9.88 13.35 -11.56
N PHE A 48 9.58 13.83 -12.75
CA PHE A 48 10.53 14.01 -13.85
C PHE A 48 10.69 15.48 -14.25
N LEU A 49 10.05 16.40 -13.56
CA LEU A 49 10.19 17.84 -13.75
C LEU A 49 11.32 18.37 -12.87
N ASN A 50 12.15 19.25 -13.39
CA ASN A 50 13.17 19.94 -12.59
C ASN A 50 12.58 21.13 -11.82
N GLU A 51 13.33 21.67 -10.87
CA GLU A 51 12.88 22.77 -10.02
C GLU A 51 12.54 24.03 -10.81
N ASP A 52 13.31 24.35 -11.85
CA ASP A 52 13.06 25.56 -12.66
C ASP A 52 11.75 25.47 -13.44
N THR A 53 11.43 24.27 -13.96
CA THR A 53 10.12 24.01 -14.58
C THR A 53 9.00 24.22 -13.57
N ILE A 54 9.13 23.70 -12.34
CA ILE A 54 8.14 23.88 -11.28
C ILE A 54 7.95 25.37 -10.96
N LYS A 55 9.05 26.12 -10.78
CA LYS A 55 9.00 27.57 -10.54
C LYS A 55 8.34 28.33 -11.69
N PHE A 56 8.66 27.95 -12.94
CA PHE A 56 8.02 28.54 -14.11
C PHE A 56 6.50 28.31 -14.14
N MET A 57 6.06 27.09 -13.85
CA MET A 57 4.62 26.76 -13.78
C MET A 57 3.91 27.55 -12.68
N LYS A 58 4.56 27.75 -11.53
CA LYS A 58 4.05 28.64 -10.46
C LYS A 58 3.88 30.08 -10.93
N LYS A 59 4.85 30.64 -11.65
CA LYS A 59 4.75 32.00 -12.25
C LYS A 59 3.60 32.09 -13.26
N LYS A 60 3.22 31.01 -13.91
CA LYS A 60 2.06 30.93 -14.83
C LYS A 60 0.75 30.64 -14.12
N SER A 61 0.73 30.64 -12.78
CA SER A 61 -0.46 30.33 -11.97
C SER A 61 -1.07 28.96 -12.28
N ILE A 62 -0.25 27.98 -12.73
CA ILE A 62 -0.71 26.61 -12.96
C ILE A 62 -0.64 25.85 -11.63
N PRO A 63 -1.77 25.42 -11.05
CA PRO A 63 -1.78 24.71 -9.78
C PRO A 63 -1.11 23.34 -9.86
N ILE A 64 -0.39 23.00 -8.79
CA ILE A 64 0.36 21.75 -8.64
C ILE A 64 -0.25 20.94 -7.50
N VAL A 65 -0.74 19.75 -7.81
CA VAL A 65 -1.21 18.77 -6.83
C VAL A 65 -0.17 17.68 -6.69
N LEU A 66 0.24 17.39 -5.45
CA LEU A 66 1.18 16.34 -5.13
C LEU A 66 0.49 15.20 -4.39
N ASN A 67 0.61 13.99 -4.89
CA ASN A 67 0.33 12.79 -4.11
C ASN A 67 1.61 12.36 -3.40
N GLN A 68 1.66 12.62 -2.09
CA GLN A 68 2.80 12.29 -1.25
C GLN A 68 2.70 10.83 -0.81
N ASN A 69 3.61 10.01 -1.32
CA ASN A 69 3.83 8.63 -0.91
C ASN A 69 4.65 8.58 0.40
N GLY A 70 5.47 7.57 0.60
CA GLY A 70 6.45 7.56 1.69
C GLY A 70 7.62 8.51 1.44
N VAL A 71 8.56 8.46 2.36
CA VAL A 71 9.86 9.15 2.31
C VAL A 71 10.97 8.11 2.29
N PHE A 72 12.17 8.53 1.97
CA PHE A 72 13.36 7.67 2.05
C PHE A 72 13.97 7.74 3.46
N TYR A 73 14.42 6.59 3.97
CA TYR A 73 15.14 6.46 5.25
C TYR A 73 16.02 5.20 5.20
N PRO A 74 17.00 5.00 6.09
CA PRO A 74 17.97 3.91 5.99
C PRO A 74 17.39 2.51 5.82
N GLY A 75 16.34 2.17 6.55
CA GLY A 75 15.70 0.85 6.47
C GLY A 75 14.92 0.59 5.17
N TRP A 76 14.54 1.64 4.44
CA TRP A 76 13.88 1.55 3.15
C TRP A 76 14.85 1.67 1.98
N TYR A 77 15.85 2.56 2.09
CA TYR A 77 16.77 2.88 1.02
C TYR A 77 18.19 3.09 1.59
N ASP A 78 19.05 2.13 1.37
CA ASP A 78 20.42 2.04 1.93
C ASP A 78 21.44 2.94 1.24
N LYS A 79 21.07 3.57 0.09
CA LYS A 79 21.91 4.53 -0.62
C LYS A 79 21.71 5.94 -0.05
N ASP A 80 22.00 6.95 -0.83
CA ASP A 80 21.85 8.34 -0.43
C ASP A 80 20.36 8.76 -0.30
N TRP A 81 19.72 8.30 0.78
CA TRP A 81 18.33 8.64 1.11
C TRP A 81 18.14 10.12 1.42
N LYS A 82 19.19 10.81 1.91
CA LYS A 82 19.13 12.25 2.23
C LYS A 82 18.97 13.08 0.97
N SER A 83 19.80 12.80 -0.06
CA SER A 83 19.68 13.46 -1.36
C SER A 83 18.33 13.23 -2.01
N LYS A 84 17.80 11.99 -1.92
CA LYS A 84 16.43 11.67 -2.41
C LYS A 84 15.34 12.46 -1.70
N ASN A 85 15.43 12.62 -0.40
CA ASN A 85 14.48 13.45 0.35
C ASN A 85 14.65 14.94 0.04
N LYS A 86 15.88 15.44 -0.16
CA LYS A 86 16.13 16.81 -0.58
C LYS A 86 15.48 17.11 -1.93
N GLU A 87 15.63 16.22 -2.91
CA GLU A 87 14.94 16.31 -4.20
C GLU A 87 13.42 16.32 -4.03
N MET A 88 12.86 15.38 -3.24
CA MET A 88 11.44 15.26 -2.98
C MET A 88 10.88 16.50 -2.25
N SER A 89 11.66 17.13 -1.36
CA SER A 89 11.23 18.31 -0.60
C SER A 89 10.91 19.52 -1.48
N ILE A 90 11.53 19.63 -2.66
CA ILE A 90 11.25 20.68 -3.64
C ILE A 90 9.77 20.61 -4.06
N TYR A 91 9.34 19.44 -4.52
CA TYR A 91 7.95 19.25 -4.97
C TYR A 91 6.97 19.39 -3.83
N TYR A 92 7.32 18.90 -2.64
CA TYR A 92 6.52 19.03 -1.43
C TYR A 92 6.29 20.47 -1.04
N LYS A 93 7.33 21.32 -1.14
CA LYS A 93 7.27 22.76 -0.86
C LYS A 93 6.42 23.53 -1.87
N TYR A 94 6.59 23.25 -3.18
CA TYR A 94 5.95 24.03 -4.25
C TYR A 94 4.53 23.58 -4.56
N ALA A 95 4.05 22.42 -4.07
CA ALA A 95 2.69 21.97 -4.31
C ALA A 95 1.66 22.92 -3.71
N ASP A 96 0.63 23.26 -4.48
CA ASP A 96 -0.52 24.05 -3.99
C ASP A 96 -1.44 23.21 -3.13
N TYR A 97 -1.51 21.91 -3.42
CA TYR A 97 -2.28 20.93 -2.65
C TYR A 97 -1.56 19.61 -2.53
N VAL A 98 -1.62 18.98 -1.35
CA VAL A 98 -1.00 17.67 -1.11
C VAL A 98 -2.04 16.66 -0.65
N PHE A 99 -2.11 15.53 -1.34
CA PHE A 99 -2.74 14.32 -0.85
C PHE A 99 -1.70 13.43 -0.16
N TRP A 100 -1.77 13.29 1.17
CA TRP A 100 -0.98 12.31 1.90
C TRP A 100 -1.71 10.98 1.92
N GLN A 101 -1.00 9.88 1.64
CA GLN A 101 -1.62 8.55 1.62
C GLN A 101 -2.07 8.04 2.99
N SER A 102 -1.60 8.65 4.08
CA SER A 102 -1.95 8.34 5.46
C SER A 102 -1.47 9.46 6.39
N ASN A 103 -1.95 9.49 7.63
CA ASN A 103 -1.37 10.37 8.66
C ASN A 103 0.10 10.05 8.93
N PHE A 104 0.47 8.75 8.86
CA PHE A 104 1.87 8.33 8.91
C PHE A 104 2.68 8.96 7.77
N CYS A 105 2.16 9.00 6.55
CA CYS A 105 2.79 9.70 5.42
C CYS A 105 3.00 11.19 5.72
N LYS A 106 1.97 11.86 6.26
CA LYS A 106 2.06 13.28 6.63
C LYS A 106 3.13 13.51 7.70
N LYS A 107 3.13 12.68 8.76
CA LYS A 107 4.13 12.73 9.84
C LYS A 107 5.55 12.53 9.29
N SER A 108 5.75 11.54 8.43
CA SER A 108 7.06 11.24 7.84
C SER A 108 7.51 12.33 6.87
N ALA A 109 6.62 12.89 6.06
CA ALA A 109 6.93 14.00 5.17
C ALA A 109 7.37 15.23 5.98
N ASN A 110 6.64 15.61 7.01
CA ASN A 110 7.02 16.71 7.90
C ASN A 110 8.39 16.49 8.56
N LYS A 111 8.69 15.25 8.96
CA LYS A 111 9.98 14.91 9.59
C LYS A 111 11.17 15.00 8.61
N PHE A 112 11.02 14.53 7.39
CA PHE A 112 12.13 14.32 6.47
C PHE A 112 12.19 15.32 5.31
N LEU A 113 11.07 15.95 4.96
CA LEU A 113 11.00 16.94 3.87
C LEU A 113 10.83 18.38 4.38
N GLY A 114 10.53 18.53 5.68
CA GLY A 114 10.24 19.80 6.32
C GLY A 114 8.74 20.11 6.42
N LEU A 115 8.43 21.07 7.27
CA LEU A 115 7.06 21.57 7.43
C LEU A 115 6.64 22.37 6.18
N ARG A 116 5.34 22.40 5.92
CA ARG A 116 4.74 23.24 4.87
C ARG A 116 3.43 23.86 5.37
N ASP A 117 3.17 25.07 4.89
CA ASP A 117 1.96 25.85 5.25
C ASP A 117 0.84 25.72 4.20
N GLY A 118 1.07 24.96 3.13
CA GLY A 118 0.11 24.79 2.03
C GLY A 118 -1.03 23.84 2.35
N SER A 119 -2.14 23.96 1.61
CA SER A 119 -3.32 23.11 1.72
C SER A 119 -3.03 21.63 1.45
N GLY A 120 -3.86 20.76 2.01
CA GLY A 120 -3.79 19.31 1.77
C GLY A 120 -4.65 18.52 2.74
N GLU A 121 -4.83 17.24 2.43
CA GLU A 121 -5.57 16.31 3.27
C GLU A 121 -5.03 14.89 3.16
N VAL A 122 -5.40 14.03 4.11
CA VAL A 122 -5.12 12.60 4.01
C VAL A 122 -6.14 11.96 3.07
N LEU A 123 -5.63 11.32 2.02
CA LEU A 123 -6.43 10.54 1.09
C LEU A 123 -5.77 9.18 0.89
N TYR A 124 -6.30 8.16 1.55
CA TYR A 124 -5.79 6.79 1.44
C TYR A 124 -5.81 6.29 0.00
N ASN A 125 -5.00 5.28 -0.30
CA ASN A 125 -5.10 4.58 -1.57
C ASN A 125 -6.49 3.94 -1.72
N ALA A 126 -6.87 3.65 -2.95
CA ALA A 126 -8.19 3.11 -3.25
C ALA A 126 -8.10 1.78 -4.00
N VAL A 127 -9.20 1.07 -4.06
CA VAL A 127 -9.39 -0.17 -4.80
C VAL A 127 -10.73 -0.12 -5.55
N ASP A 128 -10.78 -0.76 -6.71
CA ASP A 128 -12.05 -1.01 -7.39
C ASP A 128 -12.79 -2.12 -6.65
N THR A 129 -13.76 -1.72 -5.81
CA THR A 129 -14.53 -2.65 -4.98
C THR A 129 -15.49 -3.52 -5.79
N ASP A 130 -15.82 -3.15 -7.03
CA ASP A 130 -16.63 -3.96 -7.94
C ASP A 130 -15.78 -5.01 -8.68
N TYR A 131 -14.46 -4.82 -8.72
CA TYR A 131 -13.52 -5.75 -9.31
C TYR A 131 -12.88 -6.69 -8.29
N PHE A 132 -12.46 -6.17 -7.12
CA PHE A 132 -11.94 -6.95 -6.00
C PHE A 132 -13.08 -7.43 -5.11
N LEU A 133 -13.72 -8.54 -5.51
CA LEU A 133 -14.89 -9.10 -4.84
C LEU A 133 -14.55 -10.30 -3.95
N PRO A 134 -15.25 -10.48 -2.83
CA PRO A 134 -15.18 -11.71 -2.06
C PRO A 134 -15.63 -12.91 -2.88
N LYS A 135 -15.02 -14.07 -2.63
CA LYS A 135 -15.45 -15.35 -3.21
C LYS A 135 -15.77 -16.35 -2.10
N LYS A 136 -16.80 -17.16 -2.29
CA LYS A 136 -17.04 -18.34 -1.46
C LYS A 136 -15.97 -19.38 -1.77
N ARG A 137 -15.28 -19.88 -0.75
CA ARG A 137 -14.39 -21.03 -0.85
C ARG A 137 -15.13 -22.31 -0.47
N ASN A 138 -14.70 -23.44 -1.00
CA ASN A 138 -15.22 -24.74 -0.61
C ASN A 138 -14.79 -25.05 0.84
N LYS A 139 -15.72 -25.55 1.66
CA LYS A 139 -15.45 -25.86 3.07
C LYS A 139 -14.43 -27.00 3.28
N THR A 140 -14.13 -27.77 2.23
CA THR A 140 -13.16 -28.86 2.24
C THR A 140 -11.71 -28.42 2.20
N ASN A 141 -11.44 -27.14 1.86
CA ASN A 141 -10.09 -26.63 1.81
C ASN A 141 -9.61 -26.25 3.22
N ARG A 142 -8.33 -26.52 3.52
CA ARG A 142 -7.70 -26.01 4.73
C ARG A 142 -7.80 -24.48 4.78
N PHE A 143 -7.86 -23.94 5.99
CA PHE A 143 -7.75 -22.50 6.19
C PHE A 143 -6.42 -22.01 5.66
N SER A 144 -6.42 -20.93 4.90
CA SER A 144 -5.19 -20.44 4.28
C SER A 144 -5.02 -18.93 4.49
N PHE A 145 -3.78 -18.58 4.80
CA PHE A 145 -3.30 -17.23 4.83
C PHE A 145 -2.65 -16.88 3.49
N LEU A 146 -2.77 -15.63 3.08
CA LEU A 146 -2.09 -15.07 1.91
C LEU A 146 -1.17 -13.94 2.34
N MET A 147 0.02 -13.90 1.77
CA MET A 147 0.83 -12.69 1.72
C MET A 147 1.19 -12.36 0.27
N THR A 148 1.24 -11.09 -0.06
CA THR A 148 1.63 -10.64 -1.40
C THR A 148 2.71 -9.57 -1.33
N GLY A 149 3.60 -9.54 -2.32
CA GLY A 149 4.64 -8.52 -2.35
C GLY A 149 5.68 -8.67 -3.46
N ASN A 150 6.66 -7.78 -3.37
CA ASN A 150 7.90 -7.89 -4.10
C ASN A 150 8.98 -8.30 -3.07
N PHE A 151 9.44 -9.53 -3.17
CA PHE A 151 10.30 -10.19 -2.18
C PHE A 151 11.76 -10.17 -2.65
N SER A 152 12.37 -8.97 -2.63
CA SER A 152 13.82 -8.82 -2.72
C SER A 152 14.48 -9.27 -1.42
N GLU A 153 15.79 -9.41 -1.42
CA GLU A 153 16.57 -9.77 -0.22
C GLU A 153 16.21 -8.91 1.00
N LYS A 154 16.00 -7.60 0.80
CA LYS A 154 15.63 -6.65 1.86
C LYS A 154 14.25 -6.91 2.48
N SER A 155 13.37 -7.63 1.81
CA SER A 155 12.00 -7.91 2.26
C SER A 155 11.77 -9.37 2.66
N LEU A 156 12.78 -10.25 2.55
CA LEU A 156 12.69 -11.65 2.97
C LEU A 156 12.31 -11.81 4.44
N TYR A 157 12.65 -10.85 5.29
CA TYR A 157 12.25 -10.86 6.71
C TYR A 157 10.73 -10.98 6.89
N THR A 158 9.92 -10.47 5.94
CA THR A 158 8.46 -10.56 6.00
C THR A 158 7.99 -12.00 5.79
N ILE A 159 8.62 -12.70 4.86
CA ILE A 159 8.35 -14.12 4.59
C ILE A 159 8.76 -14.95 5.80
N GLU A 160 9.98 -14.79 6.30
CA GLU A 160 10.48 -15.54 7.43
C GLU A 160 9.61 -15.34 8.68
N ASN A 161 9.28 -14.09 9.01
CA ASN A 161 8.41 -13.78 10.14
C ASN A 161 7.03 -14.43 10.00
N THR A 162 6.45 -14.42 8.79
CA THR A 162 5.14 -15.02 8.55
C THR A 162 5.19 -16.54 8.64
N ILE A 163 6.24 -17.18 8.12
CA ILE A 163 6.47 -18.62 8.24
C ILE A 163 6.66 -19.04 9.72
N GLN A 164 7.41 -18.26 10.50
CA GLN A 164 7.54 -18.47 11.95
C GLN A 164 6.19 -18.41 12.66
N GLY A 165 5.38 -17.40 12.33
CA GLY A 165 4.02 -17.24 12.87
C GLY A 165 3.13 -18.43 12.52
N LEU A 166 3.16 -18.90 11.26
CA LEU A 166 2.42 -20.07 10.82
C LEU A 166 2.88 -21.35 11.56
N ALA A 167 4.19 -21.56 11.69
CA ALA A 167 4.72 -22.70 12.44
C ALA A 167 4.25 -22.68 13.91
N PHE A 168 4.13 -21.48 14.50
CA PHE A 168 3.63 -21.34 15.86
C PHE A 168 2.11 -21.58 15.94
N SER A 169 1.31 -21.07 15.01
CA SER A 169 -0.14 -21.32 14.98
C SER A 169 -0.46 -22.83 14.83
N ARG A 170 0.35 -23.56 14.07
CA ARG A 170 0.24 -25.02 13.95
C ARG A 170 0.55 -25.76 15.26
N LYS A 171 1.52 -25.28 16.05
CA LYS A 171 1.76 -25.81 17.41
C LYS A 171 0.58 -25.55 18.36
N LEU A 172 -0.22 -24.51 18.10
CA LEU A 172 -1.48 -24.23 18.80
C LEU A 172 -2.68 -25.04 18.27
N GLY A 173 -2.46 -25.94 17.30
CA GLY A 173 -3.50 -26.80 16.75
C GLY A 173 -4.20 -26.30 15.48
N LEU A 174 -3.82 -25.13 14.94
CA LEU A 174 -4.41 -24.62 13.70
C LEU A 174 -3.78 -25.29 12.47
N ASP A 175 -4.51 -26.20 11.80
CA ASP A 175 -4.08 -26.80 10.52
C ASP A 175 -4.38 -25.80 9.38
N SER A 176 -3.37 -25.08 8.97
CA SER A 176 -3.49 -24.01 7.98
C SER A 176 -2.30 -23.97 7.02
N ASP A 177 -2.51 -23.33 5.88
CA ASP A 177 -1.54 -23.15 4.81
C ASP A 177 -1.18 -21.67 4.62
N LEU A 178 -0.03 -21.41 4.02
CA LEU A 178 0.40 -20.06 3.62
C LEU A 178 0.65 -20.01 2.10
N TYR A 179 -0.08 -19.13 1.44
CA TYR A 179 0.13 -18.78 0.04
C TYR A 179 0.97 -17.50 -0.04
N ILE A 180 2.03 -17.55 -0.82
CA ILE A 180 2.94 -16.44 -1.06
C ILE A 180 2.87 -16.10 -2.54
N ALA A 181 2.39 -14.92 -2.88
CA ALA A 181 2.22 -14.47 -4.26
C ALA A 181 2.98 -13.16 -4.53
N GLY A 182 3.62 -13.09 -5.68
CA GLY A 182 4.40 -11.93 -6.09
C GLY A 182 5.78 -12.31 -6.63
N TRP A 183 6.53 -11.30 -7.02
CA TRP A 183 7.88 -11.52 -7.50
C TRP A 183 8.83 -11.85 -6.33
N SER A 184 9.71 -12.82 -6.54
CA SER A 184 10.81 -13.12 -5.63
C SER A 184 12.12 -13.20 -6.41
N GLU A 185 13.14 -12.56 -5.87
CA GLU A 185 14.48 -12.59 -6.44
C GLU A 185 15.07 -14.03 -6.43
N LYS A 186 14.83 -14.77 -5.34
CA LYS A 186 15.30 -16.16 -5.16
C LYS A 186 14.19 -17.02 -4.53
N PRO A 187 13.30 -17.61 -5.33
CA PRO A 187 12.17 -18.41 -4.82
C PRO A 187 12.58 -19.60 -3.95
N SER A 188 13.76 -20.22 -4.20
CA SER A 188 14.26 -21.34 -3.39
C SER A 188 14.41 -20.98 -1.91
N THR A 189 14.76 -19.73 -1.61
CA THR A 189 14.92 -19.26 -0.22
C THR A 189 13.63 -19.37 0.59
N ILE A 190 12.45 -19.23 -0.04
CA ILE A 190 11.15 -19.41 0.62
C ILE A 190 11.04 -20.84 1.18
N PHE A 191 11.39 -21.83 0.37
CA PHE A 191 11.32 -23.24 0.77
C PHE A 191 12.42 -23.63 1.75
N GLU A 192 13.61 -23.03 1.63
CA GLU A 192 14.69 -23.19 2.60
C GLU A 192 14.28 -22.69 3.99
N ILE A 193 13.61 -21.52 4.05
CA ILE A 193 13.03 -20.99 5.28
C ILE A 193 11.97 -21.96 5.83
N ALA A 194 11.02 -22.40 4.98
CA ALA A 194 9.96 -23.30 5.39
C ALA A 194 10.51 -24.64 5.96
N LYS A 195 11.58 -25.16 5.37
CA LYS A 195 12.28 -26.38 5.84
C LYS A 195 12.86 -26.19 7.24
N ARG A 196 13.47 -25.03 7.54
CA ARG A 196 14.01 -24.73 8.88
C ARG A 196 12.96 -24.81 9.99
N TYR A 197 11.70 -24.52 9.65
CA TYR A 197 10.58 -24.54 10.61
C TYR A 197 9.69 -25.79 10.48
N ASN A 198 10.08 -26.81 9.68
CA ASN A 198 9.38 -28.08 9.48
C ASN A 198 7.93 -27.93 8.96
N ILE A 199 7.66 -26.92 8.12
CA ILE A 199 6.32 -26.65 7.56
C ILE A 199 6.31 -26.53 6.04
N SER A 200 7.28 -27.14 5.35
CA SER A 200 7.40 -27.07 3.88
C SER A 200 6.13 -27.49 3.14
N LYS A 201 5.39 -28.47 3.68
CA LYS A 201 4.14 -28.98 3.09
C LYS A 201 2.97 -27.99 3.14
N ASN A 202 3.11 -26.92 3.92
CA ASN A 202 2.08 -25.91 4.14
C ASN A 202 2.40 -24.56 3.48
N ILE A 203 3.52 -24.48 2.75
CA ILE A 203 3.95 -23.26 2.07
C ILE A 203 3.81 -23.43 0.57
N PHE A 204 3.06 -22.53 -0.06
CA PHE A 204 2.79 -22.54 -1.49
C PHE A 204 3.22 -21.20 -2.11
N TYR A 205 4.24 -21.23 -2.94
CA TYR A 205 4.65 -20.05 -3.70
C TYR A 205 3.89 -20.04 -5.03
N LEU A 206 3.00 -19.04 -5.20
CA LEU A 206 2.15 -18.90 -6.37
C LEU A 206 2.83 -18.15 -7.53
N GLY A 207 4.03 -17.62 -7.28
CA GLY A 207 4.76 -16.86 -8.29
C GLY A 207 4.25 -15.45 -8.50
N TYR A 208 4.79 -14.83 -9.54
CA TYR A 208 4.42 -13.49 -9.97
C TYR A 208 3.00 -13.47 -10.57
N TYR A 209 2.28 -12.40 -10.33
CA TYR A 209 0.96 -12.14 -10.91
C TYR A 209 0.84 -10.66 -11.35
N ASN A 210 0.01 -10.40 -12.34
CA ASN A 210 -0.33 -9.05 -12.77
C ASN A 210 -1.63 -8.55 -12.13
N GLN A 211 -1.92 -7.25 -12.28
CA GLN A 211 -3.09 -6.61 -11.66
C GLN A 211 -4.43 -7.25 -12.07
N ASN A 212 -4.52 -7.82 -13.28
CA ASN A 212 -5.75 -8.45 -13.76
C ASN A 212 -5.99 -9.83 -13.09
N GLU A 213 -4.94 -10.46 -12.60
CA GLU A 213 -4.98 -11.74 -11.88
C GLU A 213 -5.16 -11.54 -10.37
N ALA A 214 -4.85 -10.34 -9.88
CA ALA A 214 -4.85 -10.03 -8.45
C ALA A 214 -6.13 -10.48 -7.72
N PRO A 215 -7.37 -10.22 -8.19
CA PRO A 215 -8.57 -10.67 -7.50
C PRO A 215 -8.61 -12.18 -7.27
N LYS A 216 -8.15 -12.98 -8.25
CA LYS A 216 -8.11 -14.45 -8.11
C LYS A 216 -7.11 -14.90 -7.05
N ILE A 217 -5.98 -14.19 -6.92
CA ILE A 217 -4.98 -14.44 -5.89
C ILE A 217 -5.57 -14.18 -4.50
N TYR A 218 -6.19 -13.01 -4.26
CA TYR A 218 -6.83 -12.73 -2.98
C TYR A 218 -7.99 -13.69 -2.68
N GLN A 219 -8.78 -14.07 -3.69
CA GLN A 219 -9.87 -15.02 -3.57
C GLN A 219 -9.42 -16.46 -3.28
N SER A 220 -8.14 -16.79 -3.41
CA SER A 220 -7.60 -18.12 -3.12
C SER A 220 -7.39 -18.38 -1.63
N ALA A 221 -7.46 -17.35 -0.78
CA ALA A 221 -7.18 -17.45 0.65
C ALA A 221 -8.37 -17.02 1.54
N ASP A 222 -8.23 -17.26 2.84
CA ASP A 222 -9.23 -16.92 3.86
C ASP A 222 -8.86 -15.67 4.65
N ALA A 223 -7.56 -15.39 4.82
CA ALA A 223 -7.07 -14.23 5.54
C ALA A 223 -5.77 -13.71 4.90
N PHE A 224 -5.44 -12.46 5.16
CA PHE A 224 -4.24 -11.81 4.63
C PHE A 224 -3.26 -11.48 5.75
N VAL A 225 -1.96 -11.68 5.50
CA VAL A 225 -0.88 -11.33 6.45
C VAL A 225 0.03 -10.26 5.83
N SER A 226 0.26 -9.18 6.58
CA SER A 226 1.14 -8.09 6.20
C SER A 226 2.11 -7.75 7.33
N THR A 227 3.31 -8.29 7.30
CA THR A 227 4.34 -8.02 8.30
C THR A 227 5.35 -6.96 7.87
N LYS A 228 5.07 -6.24 6.78
CA LYS A 228 5.94 -5.19 6.26
C LYS A 228 6.04 -4.03 7.24
N TYR A 229 7.28 -3.62 7.53
CA TYR A 229 7.57 -2.56 8.47
C TYR A 229 7.46 -1.18 7.81
N LEU A 230 6.80 -0.23 8.49
CA LEU A 230 6.63 1.18 8.09
C LEU A 230 6.10 1.38 6.66
N ASP A 231 5.25 0.49 6.16
CA ASP A 231 4.59 0.75 4.88
C ASP A 231 3.63 1.94 5.01
N PRO A 232 3.74 2.96 4.15
CA PRO A 232 2.95 4.19 4.30
C PRO A 232 1.45 4.01 4.01
N CYS A 233 1.10 3.14 3.05
CA CYS A 233 -0.29 2.84 2.70
C CYS A 233 -0.34 1.65 1.73
N PRO A 234 -0.25 0.41 2.23
CA PRO A 234 -0.14 -0.77 1.38
C PRO A 234 -1.43 -1.05 0.59
N ASN A 235 -1.35 -1.00 -0.74
CA ASN A 235 -2.46 -1.34 -1.61
C ASN A 235 -2.94 -2.78 -1.38
N SER A 236 -2.01 -3.70 -1.13
CA SER A 236 -2.31 -5.11 -0.88
C SER A 236 -3.25 -5.33 0.32
N VAL A 237 -3.14 -4.51 1.36
CA VAL A 237 -4.06 -4.54 2.50
C VAL A 237 -5.45 -4.08 2.09
N ILE A 238 -5.54 -3.01 1.30
CA ILE A 238 -6.82 -2.47 0.82
C ILE A 238 -7.50 -3.46 -0.14
N GLU A 239 -6.73 -4.09 -1.02
CA GLU A 239 -7.19 -5.13 -1.95
C GLU A 239 -7.68 -6.38 -1.19
N ALA A 240 -6.96 -6.81 -0.14
CA ALA A 240 -7.35 -7.90 0.73
C ALA A 240 -8.69 -7.60 1.44
N LEU A 241 -8.80 -6.43 2.06
CA LEU A 241 -10.05 -5.98 2.70
C LEU A 241 -11.21 -5.99 1.71
N SER A 242 -10.98 -5.53 0.48
CA SER A 242 -12.01 -5.52 -0.57
C SER A 242 -12.48 -6.93 -0.95
N CYS A 243 -11.58 -7.90 -0.99
CA CYS A 243 -11.91 -9.31 -1.17
C CYS A 243 -12.51 -9.97 0.09
N GLY A 244 -12.72 -9.21 1.16
CA GLY A 244 -13.27 -9.70 2.42
C GLY A 244 -12.27 -10.53 3.23
N LEU A 245 -10.95 -10.35 3.02
CA LEU A 245 -9.94 -11.04 3.81
C LEU A 245 -9.66 -10.26 5.10
N PRO A 246 -9.84 -10.86 6.28
CA PRO A 246 -9.32 -10.32 7.52
C PRO A 246 -7.81 -10.11 7.44
N VAL A 247 -7.30 -9.02 8.03
CA VAL A 247 -5.88 -8.69 7.93
C VAL A 247 -5.17 -8.85 9.27
N LEU A 248 -4.14 -9.68 9.31
CA LEU A 248 -3.18 -9.76 10.41
C LEU A 248 -1.93 -8.97 10.02
N TYR A 249 -1.55 -7.96 10.81
CA TYR A 249 -0.53 -7.03 10.33
C TYR A 249 0.43 -6.53 11.41
N SER A 250 1.62 -6.12 10.97
CA SER A 250 2.53 -5.32 11.78
C SER A 250 1.92 -3.93 11.99
N ALA A 251 1.62 -3.57 13.24
CA ALA A 251 1.03 -2.29 13.58
C ALA A 251 2.08 -1.17 13.51
N SER A 252 2.60 -0.92 12.31
CA SER A 252 3.59 0.11 11.99
C SER A 252 3.23 0.82 10.69
N GLY A 253 3.79 2.00 10.50
CA GLY A 253 3.51 2.78 9.29
C GLY A 253 2.05 3.27 9.22
N GLY A 254 1.50 3.29 8.02
CA GLY A 254 0.10 3.65 7.78
C GLY A 254 -0.88 2.48 7.83
N THR A 255 -0.40 1.22 7.95
CA THR A 255 -1.28 0.05 7.98
C THR A 255 -2.32 0.09 9.11
N PRO A 256 -2.00 0.55 10.35
CA PRO A 256 -2.99 0.69 11.40
C PRO A 256 -4.15 1.65 11.08
N GLU A 257 -3.94 2.57 10.14
CA GLU A 257 -4.98 3.50 9.70
C GLU A 257 -5.96 2.87 8.72
N LEU A 258 -5.57 1.76 8.06
CA LEU A 258 -6.38 1.07 7.06
C LEU A 258 -7.27 -0.01 7.67
N VAL A 259 -6.79 -0.67 8.72
CA VAL A 259 -7.43 -1.86 9.33
C VAL A 259 -7.93 -1.49 10.72
N ASP A 260 -9.24 -1.51 10.89
CA ASP A 260 -9.85 -1.34 12.20
C ASP A 260 -9.91 -2.67 12.99
N SER A 261 -10.26 -2.60 14.28
CA SER A 261 -10.31 -3.76 15.18
C SER A 261 -11.38 -4.80 14.81
N LYS A 262 -12.30 -4.47 13.88
CA LYS A 262 -13.35 -5.37 13.39
C LYS A 262 -12.95 -6.04 12.08
N SER A 263 -11.96 -5.51 11.36
CA SER A 263 -11.52 -6.03 10.06
C SER A 263 -10.16 -6.73 10.12
N GLY A 264 -9.51 -6.75 11.28
CA GLY A 264 -8.23 -7.45 11.45
C GLY A 264 -7.57 -7.26 12.81
N ILE A 265 -6.34 -7.77 12.93
CA ILE A 265 -5.55 -7.75 14.16
C ILE A 265 -4.19 -7.11 13.91
N GLY A 266 -3.91 -6.02 14.60
CA GLY A 266 -2.62 -5.34 14.57
C GLY A 266 -1.67 -5.81 15.70
N LEU A 267 -0.47 -6.18 15.34
CA LEU A 267 0.58 -6.58 16.27
C LEU A 267 1.53 -5.41 16.51
N LYS A 268 1.55 -4.90 17.74
CA LYS A 268 2.37 -3.75 18.09
C LYS A 268 3.85 -4.01 17.86
N VAL A 269 4.52 -3.06 17.23
CA VAL A 269 5.97 -2.99 17.04
C VAL A 269 6.43 -1.56 17.32
N LYS A 270 7.70 -1.42 17.74
CA LYS A 270 8.28 -0.09 17.99
C LYS A 270 8.52 0.62 16.66
N GLU A 271 8.14 1.89 16.56
CA GLU A 271 8.52 2.74 15.43
C GLU A 271 10.00 3.16 15.54
N SER A 272 10.76 2.93 14.50
CA SER A 272 12.14 3.37 14.38
C SER A 272 12.47 3.69 12.92
N TRP A 273 13.24 4.74 12.68
CA TRP A 273 13.65 5.20 11.34
C TRP A 273 15.10 4.81 11.03
N THR A 274 15.61 3.77 11.69
CA THR A 274 16.96 3.22 11.47
C THR A 274 16.96 2.26 10.28
N ASP A 275 18.10 1.63 10.04
CA ASP A 275 18.31 0.57 9.06
C ASP A 275 17.65 -0.77 9.43
N LYS A 276 17.21 -0.92 10.69
CA LYS A 276 16.61 -2.17 11.20
C LYS A 276 15.11 -2.22 10.97
N ASN A 277 14.65 -3.27 10.32
CA ASN A 277 13.23 -3.60 10.24
C ASN A 277 12.79 -4.31 11.53
N ILE A 278 11.80 -3.73 12.23
CA ILE A 278 11.27 -4.31 13.47
C ILE A 278 10.06 -5.15 13.12
N ILE A 279 10.14 -6.44 13.39
CA ILE A 279 9.11 -7.43 13.05
C ILE A 279 8.22 -7.74 14.27
N PRO A 280 6.96 -8.14 14.07
CA PRO A 280 6.13 -8.68 15.11
C PRO A 280 6.73 -9.94 15.75
N ASN A 281 6.49 -10.13 17.05
CA ASN A 281 6.88 -11.37 17.70
C ASN A 281 6.18 -12.57 17.05
N PRO A 282 6.92 -13.63 16.61
CA PRO A 282 6.33 -14.77 15.90
C PRO A 282 5.26 -15.52 16.69
N LYS A 283 5.39 -15.61 18.04
CA LYS A 283 4.35 -16.22 18.88
C LYS A 283 3.06 -15.42 18.82
N LYS A 284 3.16 -14.08 18.94
CA LYS A 284 2.00 -13.19 18.84
C LYS A 284 1.39 -13.23 17.43
N LEU A 285 2.20 -13.41 16.40
CA LEU A 285 1.72 -13.58 15.04
C LEU A 285 0.91 -14.89 14.90
N GLY A 286 1.41 -16.00 15.45
CA GLY A 286 0.70 -17.29 15.47
C GLY A 286 -0.59 -17.24 16.31
N GLU A 287 -0.57 -16.61 17.50
CA GLU A 287 -1.79 -16.38 18.30
C GLU A 287 -2.82 -15.54 17.53
N GLY A 288 -2.36 -14.53 16.79
CA GLY A 288 -3.21 -13.71 15.91
C GLY A 288 -3.84 -14.51 14.77
N MET A 289 -3.10 -15.45 14.18
CA MET A 289 -3.61 -16.37 13.16
C MET A 289 -4.74 -17.23 13.70
N VAL A 290 -4.58 -17.82 14.90
CA VAL A 290 -5.63 -18.59 15.57
C VAL A 290 -6.86 -17.75 15.83
N LYS A 291 -6.71 -16.54 16.38
CA LYS A 291 -7.83 -15.63 16.64
C LYS A 291 -8.60 -15.22 15.38
N ILE A 292 -7.88 -15.00 14.26
CA ILE A 292 -8.55 -14.72 12.97
C ILE A 292 -9.36 -15.93 12.50
N TYR A 293 -8.80 -17.13 12.63
CA TYR A 293 -9.51 -18.37 12.28
C TYR A 293 -10.79 -18.54 13.10
N GLU A 294 -10.70 -18.45 14.43
CA GLU A 294 -11.82 -18.61 15.35
C GLU A 294 -12.96 -17.60 15.11
N ASN A 295 -12.62 -16.37 14.71
CA ASN A 295 -13.56 -15.28 14.49
C ASN A 295 -13.69 -14.89 13.00
N HIS A 296 -13.39 -15.82 12.10
CA HIS A 296 -13.23 -15.52 10.67
C HIS A 296 -14.45 -14.83 10.05
N ASN A 297 -15.67 -15.33 10.29
CA ASN A 297 -16.88 -14.77 9.69
C ASN A 297 -17.13 -13.32 10.11
N PHE A 298 -16.88 -12.99 11.38
CA PHE A 298 -16.97 -11.63 11.90
C PHE A 298 -15.99 -10.70 11.21
N PHE A 299 -14.73 -11.05 11.18
CA PHE A 299 -13.70 -10.24 10.54
C PHE A 299 -13.92 -10.11 9.02
N LYS A 300 -14.30 -11.18 8.35
CA LYS A 300 -14.51 -11.21 6.89
C LYS A 300 -15.57 -10.21 6.44
N GLN A 301 -16.73 -10.19 7.11
CA GLN A 301 -17.81 -9.28 6.78
C GLN A 301 -17.40 -7.82 7.01
N ASN A 302 -16.73 -7.55 8.11
CA ASN A 302 -16.25 -6.21 8.44
C ASN A 302 -15.12 -5.74 7.52
N ALA A 303 -14.21 -6.63 7.11
CA ALA A 303 -13.17 -6.32 6.14
C ALA A 303 -13.76 -5.78 4.83
N ARG A 304 -14.75 -6.48 4.27
CA ARG A 304 -15.44 -6.02 3.06
C ARG A 304 -16.13 -4.67 3.25
N ASN A 305 -16.87 -4.51 4.34
CA ASN A 305 -17.59 -3.26 4.65
C ASN A 305 -16.62 -2.07 4.81
N THR A 306 -15.47 -2.30 5.45
CA THR A 306 -14.42 -1.28 5.60
C THR A 306 -13.89 -0.83 4.24
N ALA A 307 -13.62 -1.76 3.32
CA ALA A 307 -13.12 -1.43 1.99
C ALA A 307 -14.14 -0.61 1.18
N ILE A 308 -15.41 -1.03 1.14
CA ILE A 308 -16.47 -0.31 0.42
C ILE A 308 -16.63 1.10 0.97
N LYS A 309 -16.69 1.24 2.29
CA LYS A 309 -16.95 2.53 2.93
C LYS A 309 -15.79 3.51 2.79
N ARG A 310 -14.55 3.04 2.86
CA ARG A 310 -13.38 3.91 3.03
C ARG A 310 -12.46 3.98 1.82
N PHE A 311 -12.43 2.94 0.98
CA PHE A 311 -11.38 2.77 -0.03
C PHE A 311 -11.91 2.56 -1.45
N ASP A 312 -13.23 2.78 -1.67
CA ASP A 312 -13.79 2.65 -3.01
C ASP A 312 -13.20 3.68 -3.98
N ILE A 313 -12.83 3.21 -5.17
CA ILE A 313 -12.20 4.02 -6.22
C ILE A 313 -13.09 5.18 -6.68
N LYS A 314 -14.41 5.05 -6.64
CA LYS A 314 -15.34 6.10 -7.07
C LYS A 314 -15.24 7.31 -6.15
N ASN A 315 -15.17 7.08 -4.84
CA ASN A 315 -14.98 8.15 -3.84
C ASN A 315 -13.61 8.82 -4.00
N TRP A 316 -12.57 8.03 -4.26
CA TRP A 316 -11.22 8.54 -4.46
C TRP A 316 -11.11 9.43 -5.72
N ILE A 317 -11.73 9.04 -6.83
CA ILE A 317 -11.80 9.85 -8.06
C ILE A 317 -12.65 11.11 -7.83
N GLY A 318 -13.79 10.96 -7.14
CA GLY A 318 -14.65 12.09 -6.78
C GLY A 318 -13.90 13.17 -5.98
N LYS A 319 -13.07 12.73 -5.01
CA LYS A 319 -12.26 13.65 -4.21
C LYS A 319 -11.18 14.37 -5.02
N HIS A 320 -10.52 13.68 -5.94
CA HIS A 320 -9.59 14.32 -6.85
C HIS A 320 -10.30 15.39 -7.71
N LYS A 321 -11.47 15.04 -8.26
CA LYS A 321 -12.26 15.99 -9.08
C LYS A 321 -12.63 17.25 -8.30
N GLU A 322 -13.12 17.09 -7.06
CA GLU A 322 -13.47 18.20 -6.17
C GLU A 322 -12.29 19.18 -5.99
N ILE A 323 -11.12 18.65 -5.67
CA ILE A 323 -9.92 19.48 -5.44
C ILE A 323 -9.43 20.12 -6.74
N PHE A 324 -9.45 19.39 -7.86
CA PHE A 324 -9.05 19.95 -9.15
C PHE A 324 -9.96 21.12 -9.56
N GLU A 325 -11.28 20.95 -9.44
CA GLU A 325 -12.25 22.02 -9.71
C GLU A 325 -12.03 23.22 -8.78
N LYS A 326 -11.82 23.00 -7.48
CA LYS A 326 -11.55 24.05 -6.50
C LYS A 326 -10.29 24.85 -6.86
N LEU A 327 -9.19 24.19 -7.19
CA LEU A 327 -7.94 24.85 -7.54
C LEU A 327 -8.06 25.67 -8.83
N LEU A 328 -8.76 25.14 -9.85
CA LEU A 328 -8.95 25.83 -11.12
C LEU A 328 -9.91 27.02 -11.05
N ASN A 329 -10.84 27.04 -10.10
CA ASN A 329 -11.76 28.16 -9.90
C ASN A 329 -11.12 29.31 -9.10
N ASN A 330 -10.03 29.03 -8.36
CA ASN A 330 -9.30 30.04 -7.58
C ASN A 330 -8.16 30.71 -8.38
N VAL A 331 -7.95 30.31 -9.62
CA VAL A 331 -7.04 30.88 -10.62
C VAL A 331 -7.90 31.54 -11.71
#